data_61f8033098b9d803f58e6297dffc2351
#
_entry.id   61f8033098b9d803f58e6297dffc2351
#
_cell.length_a   1.000
_cell.length_b   1.000
_cell.length_c   1.000
_cell.angle_alpha   90.00
_cell.angle_beta   90.00
_cell.angle_gamma   90.00
#
_symmetry.space_group_name_H-M   'P 1'
#
loop_
_entity.id
_entity.type
_entity.pdbx_description
1 polymer ?
#
loop_
_entity_poly.entity_id
_entity_poly.type
_entity_poly.pdbx_seq_one_letter_code
_entity_poly.pdbx_strand_id
1 'polypeptide(L)'
;MGQDVFLPIGVFIALLIVWEVAVQLFGIPVYLLPAPSVIWTDTVAIAGTIGNHTLATLGTVVVGFFISFAISLPLAVFMTSSPLISSAIYPLLVLTQSIPKVALAPILVVMLGANELPRLVITFLVAFFPLVIAIAVGLVAVPDELIELGRSFKASKLQELYRIRLPYAVPFIFSGLKVAIALAVVGAVVGEFVNADKGLGYMIITATAFFKTPVAFGSLILLSIMGVVLFQIVVIIERIFFPWSAANQETTIG
;
A
#
# COMPACT_ATOMS: atom_id res chain seq x y z
N MET A 1 29.01 -7.35 1.05
CA MET A 1 28.26 -6.08 1.20
C MET A 1 28.27 -5.15 -0.01
N GLY A 2 29.35 -4.99 -0.76
CA GLY A 2 29.36 -4.13 -1.96
C GLY A 2 28.66 -4.75 -3.17
N GLN A 3 28.86 -6.03 -3.44
CA GLN A 3 28.33 -6.70 -4.63
C GLN A 3 26.80 -6.82 -4.63
N ASP A 4 26.17 -6.96 -3.47
CA ASP A 4 24.72 -7.14 -3.31
C ASP A 4 23.91 -5.88 -3.66
N VAL A 5 24.54 -4.71 -3.63
CA VAL A 5 23.89 -3.42 -3.96
C VAL A 5 24.25 -2.97 -5.39
N PHE A 6 25.49 -3.17 -5.81
CA PHE A 6 25.93 -2.71 -7.14
C PHE A 6 25.32 -3.53 -8.29
N LEU A 7 25.09 -4.83 -8.09
CA LEU A 7 24.54 -5.68 -9.13
C LEU A 7 23.09 -5.30 -9.52
N PRO A 8 22.14 -5.13 -8.58
CA PRO A 8 20.78 -4.68 -8.92
C PRO A 8 20.75 -3.30 -9.59
N ILE A 9 21.57 -2.36 -9.10
CA ILE A 9 21.66 -1.02 -9.70
C ILE A 9 22.22 -1.11 -11.13
N GLY A 10 23.25 -1.91 -11.34
CA GLY A 10 23.83 -2.12 -12.68
C GLY A 10 22.83 -2.72 -13.67
N VAL A 11 22.06 -3.72 -13.23
CA VAL A 11 21.00 -4.34 -14.04
C VAL A 11 19.90 -3.31 -14.35
N PHE A 12 19.49 -2.50 -13.38
CA PHE A 12 18.46 -1.47 -13.61
C PHE A 12 18.91 -0.42 -14.62
N ILE A 13 20.15 0.06 -14.50
CA ILE A 13 20.73 1.01 -15.46
C ILE A 13 20.84 0.39 -16.85
N ALA A 14 21.29 -0.87 -16.94
CA ALA A 14 21.38 -1.59 -18.21
C ALA A 14 20.00 -1.72 -18.88
N LEU A 15 18.95 -2.02 -18.11
CA LEU A 15 17.57 -2.08 -18.62
C LEU A 15 17.09 -0.73 -19.16
N LEU A 16 17.40 0.38 -18.47
CA LEU A 16 17.06 1.72 -18.95
C LEU A 16 17.79 2.07 -20.25
N ILE A 17 19.08 1.70 -20.36
CA ILE A 17 19.86 1.91 -21.58
C ILE A 17 19.30 1.07 -22.73
N VAL A 18 18.99 -0.19 -22.49
CA VAL A 18 18.38 -1.07 -23.50
C VAL A 18 17.05 -0.51 -23.96
N TRP A 19 16.21 -0.03 -23.04
CA TRP A 19 14.94 0.61 -23.41
C TRP A 19 15.14 1.87 -24.26
N GLU A 20 16.04 2.76 -23.86
CA GLU A 20 16.36 4.00 -24.61
C GLU A 20 16.83 3.68 -26.03
N VAL A 21 17.82 2.75 -26.15
CA VAL A 21 18.39 2.36 -27.43
C VAL A 21 17.36 1.64 -28.31
N ALA A 22 16.55 0.76 -27.73
CA ALA A 22 15.52 0.04 -28.48
C ALA A 22 14.47 0.99 -29.08
N VAL A 23 13.99 1.96 -28.30
CA VAL A 23 13.01 2.94 -28.79
C VAL A 23 13.58 3.76 -29.94
N GLN A 24 14.85 4.19 -29.85
CA GLN A 24 15.50 4.98 -30.89
C GLN A 24 15.82 4.12 -32.13
N LEU A 25 16.35 2.91 -31.96
CA LEU A 25 16.76 2.03 -33.03
C LEU A 25 15.57 1.56 -33.89
N PHE A 26 14.47 1.19 -33.25
CA PHE A 26 13.27 0.71 -33.94
C PHE A 26 12.33 1.85 -34.37
N GLY A 27 12.67 3.11 -34.07
CA GLY A 27 11.85 4.28 -34.44
C GLY A 27 10.46 4.25 -33.84
N ILE A 28 10.31 3.74 -32.59
CA ILE A 28 9.00 3.57 -31.97
C ILE A 28 8.36 4.94 -31.72
N PRO A 29 7.12 5.18 -32.15
CA PRO A 29 6.46 6.47 -31.95
C PRO A 29 6.32 6.80 -30.44
N VAL A 30 6.59 8.05 -30.08
CA VAL A 30 6.60 8.55 -28.68
C VAL A 30 5.25 8.33 -27.98
N TYR A 31 4.14 8.40 -28.74
CA TYR A 31 2.81 8.16 -28.18
C TYR A 31 2.55 6.67 -27.85
N LEU A 32 3.34 5.74 -28.40
CA LEU A 32 3.22 4.32 -28.14
C LEU A 32 4.13 3.91 -26.97
N LEU A 33 5.43 4.22 -27.09
CA LEU A 33 6.41 3.94 -26.04
C LEU A 33 7.48 5.05 -26.03
N PRO A 34 7.42 6.00 -25.08
CA PRO A 34 8.40 7.05 -24.97
C PRO A 34 9.75 6.53 -24.47
N ALA A 35 10.84 7.13 -24.95
CA ALA A 35 12.17 6.87 -24.41
C ALA A 35 12.30 7.45 -22.98
N PRO A 36 13.08 6.83 -22.07
CA PRO A 36 13.35 7.34 -20.73
C PRO A 36 13.78 8.81 -20.68
N SER A 37 14.60 9.25 -21.63
CA SER A 37 15.04 10.64 -21.74
C SER A 37 13.89 11.61 -22.01
N VAL A 38 12.94 11.24 -22.89
CA VAL A 38 11.75 12.03 -23.22
C VAL A 38 10.78 12.07 -22.04
N ILE A 39 10.60 10.95 -21.33
CA ILE A 39 9.79 10.91 -20.10
C ILE A 39 10.34 11.92 -19.08
N TRP A 40 11.64 11.94 -18.87
CA TRP A 40 12.29 12.85 -17.93
C TRP A 40 12.09 14.30 -18.33
N THR A 41 12.39 14.68 -19.59
CA THR A 41 12.29 16.07 -20.06
C THR A 41 10.86 16.60 -19.97
N ASP A 42 9.87 15.82 -20.41
CA ASP A 42 8.46 16.23 -20.39
C ASP A 42 7.90 16.31 -18.96
N THR A 43 8.31 15.39 -18.09
CA THR A 43 7.89 15.40 -16.66
C THR A 43 8.47 16.62 -15.94
N VAL A 44 9.75 16.95 -16.16
CA VAL A 44 10.40 18.10 -15.54
C VAL A 44 9.83 19.42 -16.08
N ALA A 45 9.47 19.49 -17.35
CA ALA A 45 8.85 20.68 -17.95
C ALA A 45 7.53 21.09 -17.25
N ILE A 46 6.83 20.15 -16.63
CA ILE A 46 5.58 20.37 -15.90
C ILE A 46 5.70 20.15 -14.39
N ALA A 47 6.92 20.25 -13.83
CA ALA A 47 7.21 19.90 -12.43
C ALA A 47 6.26 20.55 -11.42
N GLY A 48 5.87 21.79 -11.61
CA GLY A 48 4.91 22.49 -10.73
C GLY A 48 3.51 21.84 -10.75
N THR A 49 3.02 21.52 -11.94
CA THR A 49 1.69 20.90 -12.11
C THR A 49 1.69 19.48 -11.55
N ILE A 50 2.65 18.64 -11.95
CA ILE A 50 2.72 17.24 -11.51
C ILE A 50 2.98 17.14 -10.00
N GLY A 51 3.69 18.10 -9.40
CA GLY A 51 3.88 18.20 -7.95
C GLY A 51 2.56 18.35 -7.20
N ASN A 52 1.66 19.23 -7.68
CA ASN A 52 0.33 19.40 -7.09
C ASN A 52 -0.52 18.13 -7.19
N HIS A 53 -0.47 17.43 -8.31
CA HIS A 53 -1.15 16.15 -8.49
C HIS A 53 -0.55 15.06 -7.59
N THR A 54 0.78 15.05 -7.42
CA THR A 54 1.46 14.13 -6.48
C THR A 54 0.99 14.35 -5.04
N LEU A 55 0.88 15.59 -4.60
CA LEU A 55 0.38 15.92 -3.26
C LEU A 55 -1.09 15.52 -3.07
N ALA A 56 -1.93 15.67 -4.10
CA ALA A 56 -3.33 15.25 -4.04
C ALA A 56 -3.46 13.72 -3.86
N THR A 57 -2.73 12.93 -4.65
CA THR A 57 -2.70 11.47 -4.50
C THR A 57 -2.13 11.07 -3.14
N LEU A 58 -1.03 11.69 -2.71
CA LEU A 58 -0.42 11.43 -1.40
C LEU A 58 -1.43 11.66 -0.26
N GLY A 59 -2.20 12.75 -0.31
CA GLY A 59 -3.25 13.04 0.66
C GLY A 59 -4.31 11.93 0.72
N THR A 60 -4.79 11.48 -0.44
CA THR A 60 -5.77 10.38 -0.53
C THR A 60 -5.21 9.07 0.03
N VAL A 61 -3.96 8.72 -0.31
CA VAL A 61 -3.26 7.52 0.18
C VAL A 61 -3.12 7.55 1.69
N VAL A 62 -2.58 8.64 2.24
CA VAL A 62 -2.30 8.77 3.68
C VAL A 62 -3.61 8.72 4.48
N VAL A 63 -4.62 9.49 4.08
CA VAL A 63 -5.92 9.50 4.78
C VAL A 63 -6.59 8.13 4.71
N GLY A 64 -6.68 7.52 3.54
CA GLY A 64 -7.27 6.19 3.36
C GLY A 64 -6.54 5.10 4.14
N PHE A 65 -5.21 5.14 4.17
CA PHE A 65 -4.37 4.23 4.95
C PHE A 65 -4.61 4.36 6.46
N PHE A 66 -4.63 5.59 6.99
CA PHE A 66 -4.88 5.80 8.42
C PHE A 66 -6.29 5.40 8.83
N ILE A 67 -7.30 5.66 8.01
CA ILE A 67 -8.67 5.17 8.23
C ILE A 67 -8.67 3.64 8.26
N SER A 68 -7.98 3.00 7.31
CA SER A 68 -7.87 1.53 7.27
C SER A 68 -7.24 0.97 8.55
N PHE A 69 -6.15 1.57 9.03
CA PHE A 69 -5.49 1.13 10.26
C PHE A 69 -6.37 1.36 11.50
N ALA A 70 -6.97 2.56 11.61
CA ALA A 70 -7.83 2.93 12.74
C ALA A 70 -9.06 2.03 12.90
N ILE A 71 -9.58 1.47 11.80
CA ILE A 71 -10.72 0.54 11.82
C ILE A 71 -10.25 -0.90 11.94
N SER A 72 -9.15 -1.30 11.28
CA SER A 72 -8.65 -2.67 11.28
C SER A 72 -8.20 -3.13 12.65
N LEU A 73 -7.50 -2.30 13.41
CA LEU A 73 -6.94 -2.69 14.71
C LEU A 73 -8.04 -3.02 15.74
N PRO A 74 -9.03 -2.14 16.01
CA PRO A 74 -10.12 -2.47 16.92
C PRO A 74 -10.96 -3.66 16.44
N LEU A 75 -11.21 -3.77 15.13
CA LEU A 75 -11.98 -4.89 14.57
C LEU A 75 -11.24 -6.22 14.75
N ALA A 76 -9.94 -6.27 14.48
CA ALA A 76 -9.14 -7.47 14.70
C ALA A 76 -9.10 -7.88 16.18
N VAL A 77 -8.95 -6.92 17.10
CA VAL A 77 -9.03 -7.17 18.54
C VAL A 77 -10.42 -7.71 18.94
N PHE A 78 -11.49 -7.13 18.42
CA PHE A 78 -12.85 -7.60 18.67
C PHE A 78 -13.06 -9.03 18.15
N MET A 79 -12.64 -9.32 16.93
CA MET A 79 -12.74 -10.65 16.32
C MET A 79 -12.00 -11.72 17.13
N THR A 80 -10.81 -11.40 17.61
CA THR A 80 -9.97 -12.36 18.35
C THR A 80 -10.32 -12.48 19.84
N SER A 81 -11.27 -11.67 20.33
CA SER A 81 -11.75 -11.72 21.72
C SER A 81 -12.52 -12.98 22.07
N SER A 82 -13.12 -13.66 21.08
CA SER A 82 -13.89 -14.89 21.24
C SER A 82 -13.76 -15.80 20.03
N PRO A 83 -13.54 -17.13 20.24
CA PRO A 83 -13.51 -18.11 19.14
C PRO A 83 -14.79 -18.09 18.29
N LEU A 84 -15.95 -17.88 18.93
CA LEU A 84 -17.23 -17.79 18.23
C LEU A 84 -17.29 -16.61 17.26
N ILE A 85 -16.83 -15.44 17.70
CA ILE A 85 -16.78 -14.23 16.86
C ILE A 85 -15.78 -14.42 15.72
N SER A 86 -14.62 -14.99 16.02
CA SER A 86 -13.59 -15.28 15.01
C SER A 86 -14.13 -16.20 13.92
N SER A 87 -14.74 -17.33 14.33
CA SER A 87 -15.31 -18.31 13.39
C SER A 87 -16.45 -17.74 12.54
N ALA A 88 -17.19 -16.76 13.03
CA ALA A 88 -18.27 -16.12 12.29
C ALA A 88 -17.76 -15.05 11.31
N ILE A 89 -16.82 -14.20 11.74
CA ILE A 89 -16.41 -13.01 10.96
C ILE A 89 -15.27 -13.34 9.98
N TYR A 90 -14.31 -14.19 10.36
CA TYR A 90 -13.15 -14.49 9.54
C TYR A 90 -13.50 -15.01 8.13
N PRO A 91 -14.43 -15.98 7.95
CA PRO A 91 -14.83 -16.41 6.62
C PRO A 91 -15.45 -15.31 5.78
N LEU A 92 -16.22 -14.40 6.41
CA LEU A 92 -16.84 -13.26 5.70
C LEU A 92 -15.79 -12.29 5.20
N LEU A 93 -14.74 -12.01 6.00
CA LEU A 93 -13.63 -11.15 5.56
C LEU A 93 -12.87 -11.78 4.39
N VAL A 94 -12.63 -13.09 4.43
CA VAL A 94 -11.97 -13.81 3.33
C VAL A 94 -12.82 -13.77 2.06
N LEU A 95 -14.13 -14.02 2.18
CA LEU A 95 -15.06 -13.94 1.04
C LEU A 95 -15.10 -12.54 0.41
N THR A 96 -15.08 -11.50 1.24
CA THR A 96 -15.07 -10.12 0.72
C THR A 96 -13.79 -9.75 -0.03
N GLN A 97 -12.68 -10.48 0.18
CA GLN A 97 -11.48 -10.30 -0.63
C GLN A 97 -11.65 -10.72 -2.09
N SER A 98 -12.53 -11.69 -2.35
CA SER A 98 -12.84 -12.17 -3.71
C SER A 98 -13.61 -11.14 -4.53
N ILE A 99 -14.20 -10.13 -3.90
CA ILE A 99 -14.90 -9.05 -4.61
C ILE A 99 -13.85 -8.14 -5.27
N PRO A 100 -13.91 -7.91 -6.60
CA PRO A 100 -12.99 -7.01 -7.28
C PRO A 100 -13.29 -5.56 -6.90
N LYS A 101 -12.61 -5.08 -5.84
CA LYS A 101 -12.83 -3.75 -5.24
C LYS A 101 -12.67 -2.61 -6.25
N VAL A 102 -11.81 -2.80 -7.24
CA VAL A 102 -11.62 -1.86 -8.36
C VAL A 102 -12.93 -1.66 -9.13
N ALA A 103 -13.72 -2.72 -9.33
CA ALA A 103 -15.00 -2.65 -10.03
C ALA A 103 -16.10 -1.90 -9.24
N LEU A 104 -15.90 -1.69 -7.93
CA LEU A 104 -16.81 -0.90 -7.11
C LEU A 104 -16.67 0.61 -7.35
N ALA A 105 -15.56 1.06 -7.94
CA ALA A 105 -15.27 2.49 -8.10
C ALA A 105 -16.39 3.28 -8.80
N PRO A 106 -16.89 2.87 -9.98
CA PRO A 106 -18.01 3.58 -10.62
C PRO A 106 -19.29 3.57 -9.78
N ILE A 107 -19.56 2.46 -9.09
CA ILE A 107 -20.76 2.30 -8.26
C ILE A 107 -20.70 3.27 -7.07
N LEU A 108 -19.53 3.40 -6.43
CA LEU A 108 -19.33 4.32 -5.32
C LEU A 108 -19.49 5.79 -5.74
N VAL A 109 -19.07 6.14 -6.95
CA VAL A 109 -19.29 7.49 -7.49
C VAL A 109 -20.79 7.78 -7.66
N VAL A 110 -21.57 6.81 -8.15
CA VAL A 110 -23.03 6.96 -8.27
C VAL A 110 -23.69 7.08 -6.89
N MET A 111 -23.22 6.30 -5.91
CA MET A 111 -23.82 6.28 -4.57
C MET A 111 -23.44 7.49 -3.70
N LEU A 112 -22.19 7.94 -3.77
CA LEU A 112 -21.62 8.95 -2.88
C LEU A 112 -21.48 10.33 -3.56
N GLY A 113 -21.75 10.38 -4.86
CA GLY A 113 -21.58 11.59 -5.67
C GLY A 113 -20.15 11.77 -6.20
N ALA A 114 -19.99 12.70 -7.15
CA ALA A 114 -18.72 13.03 -7.78
C ALA A 114 -17.89 13.98 -6.88
N ASN A 115 -17.34 13.47 -5.80
CA ASN A 115 -16.52 14.18 -4.82
C ASN A 115 -15.31 13.33 -4.38
N GLU A 116 -14.63 13.71 -3.30
CA GLU A 116 -13.45 13.00 -2.80
C GLU A 116 -13.77 11.68 -2.05
N LEU A 117 -15.03 11.50 -1.58
CA LEU A 117 -15.40 10.34 -0.76
C LEU A 117 -15.23 8.99 -1.49
N PRO A 118 -15.68 8.80 -2.74
CA PRO A 118 -15.46 7.55 -3.46
C PRO A 118 -13.99 7.12 -3.51
N ARG A 119 -13.08 8.07 -3.75
CA ARG A 119 -11.62 7.80 -3.79
C ARG A 119 -11.11 7.30 -2.43
N LEU A 120 -11.50 7.96 -1.35
CA LEU A 120 -11.13 7.58 0.02
C LEU A 120 -11.71 6.22 0.39
N VAL A 121 -12.98 5.94 0.04
CA VAL A 121 -13.62 4.65 0.32
C VAL A 121 -12.93 3.52 -0.44
N ILE A 122 -12.57 3.70 -1.71
CA ILE A 122 -11.85 2.67 -2.47
C ILE A 122 -10.47 2.43 -1.86
N THR A 123 -9.73 3.50 -1.54
CA THR A 123 -8.41 3.42 -0.91
C THR A 123 -8.51 2.66 0.41
N PHE A 124 -9.50 3.01 1.24
CA PHE A 124 -9.81 2.30 2.47
C PHE A 124 -10.09 0.82 2.22
N LEU A 125 -11.03 0.48 1.35
CA LEU A 125 -11.44 -0.90 1.11
C LEU A 125 -10.30 -1.79 0.60
N VAL A 126 -9.43 -1.25 -0.23
CA VAL A 126 -8.31 -2.02 -0.81
C VAL A 126 -7.25 -2.31 0.26
N ALA A 127 -6.95 -1.36 1.15
CA ALA A 127 -5.95 -1.50 2.20
C ALA A 127 -6.47 -2.23 3.45
N PHE A 128 -7.75 -2.06 3.80
CA PHE A 128 -8.37 -2.54 5.02
C PHE A 128 -8.35 -4.07 5.18
N PHE A 129 -8.83 -4.81 4.17
CA PHE A 129 -9.02 -6.26 4.30
C PHE A 129 -7.72 -7.04 4.55
N PRO A 130 -6.63 -6.82 3.80
CA PRO A 130 -5.35 -7.47 4.10
C PRO A 130 -4.82 -7.08 5.48
N LEU A 131 -5.01 -5.82 5.88
CA LEU A 131 -4.52 -5.32 7.16
C LEU A 131 -5.24 -5.95 8.35
N VAL A 132 -6.57 -5.99 8.34
CA VAL A 132 -7.34 -6.59 9.44
C VAL A 132 -7.02 -8.08 9.61
N ILE A 133 -6.81 -8.81 8.51
CA ILE A 133 -6.44 -10.22 8.56
C ILE A 133 -5.03 -10.39 9.14
N ALA A 134 -4.06 -9.60 8.68
CA ALA A 134 -2.69 -9.66 9.21
C ALA A 134 -2.66 -9.39 10.73
N ILE A 135 -3.40 -8.39 11.20
CA ILE A 135 -3.52 -8.08 12.63
C ILE A 135 -4.19 -9.25 13.38
N ALA A 136 -5.30 -9.78 12.86
CA ALA A 136 -6.02 -10.89 13.50
C ALA A 136 -5.15 -12.14 13.60
N VAL A 137 -4.43 -12.51 12.55
CA VAL A 137 -3.47 -13.62 12.54
C VAL A 137 -2.40 -13.41 13.61
N GLY A 138 -1.82 -12.20 13.69
CA GLY A 138 -0.80 -11.88 14.69
C GLY A 138 -1.32 -12.00 16.14
N LEU A 139 -2.55 -11.55 16.40
CA LEU A 139 -3.15 -11.63 17.73
C LEU A 139 -3.47 -13.07 18.19
N VAL A 140 -3.67 -14.00 17.24
CA VAL A 140 -3.94 -15.43 17.51
C VAL A 140 -2.65 -16.26 17.50
N ALA A 141 -1.60 -15.80 16.86
CA ALA A 141 -0.32 -16.52 16.73
C ALA A 141 0.47 -16.67 18.04
N VAL A 142 -0.01 -16.07 19.13
CA VAL A 142 0.64 -16.17 20.45
C VAL A 142 0.61 -17.60 20.94
N PRO A 143 1.76 -18.20 21.33
CA PRO A 143 1.82 -19.54 21.92
C PRO A 143 0.96 -19.65 23.18
N ASP A 144 0.28 -20.80 23.32
CA ASP A 144 -0.63 -21.04 24.46
C ASP A 144 0.11 -20.99 25.80
N GLU A 145 1.38 -21.38 25.83
CA GLU A 145 2.23 -21.34 27.03
C GLU A 145 2.37 -19.91 27.58
N LEU A 146 2.46 -18.90 26.72
CA LEU A 146 2.52 -17.50 27.16
C LEU A 146 1.18 -17.02 27.71
N ILE A 147 0.09 -17.50 27.14
CA ILE A 147 -1.27 -17.20 27.62
C ILE A 147 -1.50 -17.86 29.00
N GLU A 148 -1.11 -19.14 29.15
CA GLU A 148 -1.22 -19.87 30.41
C GLU A 148 -0.35 -19.25 31.50
N LEU A 149 0.87 -18.85 31.15
CA LEU A 149 1.75 -18.11 32.06
C LEU A 149 1.07 -16.81 32.55
N GLY A 150 0.52 -16.03 31.63
CA GLY A 150 -0.24 -14.81 31.99
C GLY A 150 -1.40 -15.11 32.96
N ARG A 151 -2.14 -16.17 32.70
CA ARG A 151 -3.27 -16.60 33.55
C ARG A 151 -2.83 -17.09 34.93
N SER A 152 -1.67 -17.76 35.02
CA SER A 152 -1.11 -18.18 36.30
C SER A 152 -0.78 -16.98 37.21
N PHE A 153 -0.41 -15.85 36.62
CA PHE A 153 -0.24 -14.56 37.32
C PHE A 153 -1.56 -13.79 37.49
N LYS A 154 -2.73 -14.42 37.24
CA LYS A 154 -4.07 -13.81 37.34
C LYS A 154 -4.24 -12.58 36.44
N ALA A 155 -3.60 -12.56 35.26
CA ALA A 155 -3.78 -11.49 34.31
C ALA A 155 -5.23 -11.41 33.83
N SER A 156 -5.79 -10.22 33.84
CA SER A 156 -7.10 -9.97 33.24
C SER A 156 -7.02 -10.09 31.70
N LYS A 157 -8.17 -10.29 31.02
CA LYS A 157 -8.23 -10.34 29.55
C LYS A 157 -7.61 -9.08 28.88
N LEU A 158 -7.80 -7.94 29.50
CA LEU A 158 -7.21 -6.68 29.02
C LEU A 158 -5.69 -6.66 29.19
N GLN A 159 -5.19 -7.17 30.31
CA GLN A 159 -3.73 -7.32 30.52
C GLN A 159 -3.12 -8.35 29.58
N GLU A 160 -3.81 -9.48 29.32
CA GLU A 160 -3.42 -10.46 28.29
C GLU A 160 -3.31 -9.79 26.92
N LEU A 161 -4.30 -8.98 26.51
CA LEU A 161 -4.27 -8.26 25.26
C LEU A 161 -3.09 -7.29 25.15
N TYR A 162 -2.96 -6.35 26.10
CA TYR A 162 -1.96 -5.28 25.98
C TYR A 162 -0.53 -5.71 26.31
N ARG A 163 -0.33 -6.71 27.18
CA ARG A 163 1.00 -7.13 27.64
C ARG A 163 1.54 -8.37 26.94
N ILE A 164 0.69 -9.16 26.31
CA ILE A 164 1.10 -10.41 25.65
C ILE A 164 0.74 -10.36 24.17
N ARG A 165 -0.56 -10.28 23.83
CA ARG A 165 -1.02 -10.42 22.46
C ARG A 165 -0.57 -9.30 21.53
N LEU A 166 -0.75 -8.04 21.90
CA LEU A 166 -0.35 -6.90 21.08
C LEU A 166 1.17 -6.83 20.86
N PRO A 167 2.04 -6.93 21.88
CA PRO A 167 3.48 -6.96 21.67
C PRO A 167 3.95 -8.12 20.78
N TYR A 168 3.36 -9.30 20.93
CA TYR A 168 3.66 -10.44 20.08
C TYR A 168 3.18 -10.26 18.64
N ALA A 169 2.04 -9.59 18.44
CA ALA A 169 1.47 -9.33 17.13
C ALA A 169 2.18 -8.23 16.34
N VAL A 170 3.06 -7.43 16.96
CA VAL A 170 3.74 -6.29 16.29
C VAL A 170 4.38 -6.67 14.94
N PRO A 171 5.14 -7.76 14.78
CA PRO A 171 5.72 -8.14 13.48
C PRO A 171 4.65 -8.38 12.41
N PHE A 172 3.54 -9.00 12.77
CA PHE A 172 2.41 -9.25 11.87
C PHE A 172 1.68 -7.95 11.51
N ILE A 173 1.50 -7.06 12.49
CA ILE A 173 0.89 -5.74 12.27
C ILE A 173 1.73 -4.94 11.27
N PHE A 174 3.04 -4.87 11.45
CA PHE A 174 3.92 -4.15 10.53
C PHE A 174 4.01 -4.80 9.16
N SER A 175 4.02 -6.13 9.08
CA SER A 175 3.90 -6.85 7.81
C SER A 175 2.60 -6.45 7.09
N GLY A 176 1.47 -6.43 7.79
CA GLY A 176 0.19 -5.97 7.27
C GLY A 176 0.21 -4.49 6.85
N LEU A 177 0.82 -3.61 7.63
CA LEU A 177 0.94 -2.17 7.31
C LEU A 177 1.76 -1.93 6.05
N LYS A 178 2.85 -2.67 5.84
CA LYS A 178 3.68 -2.60 4.61
C LYS A 178 2.87 -2.96 3.37
N VAL A 179 2.06 -4.02 3.45
CA VAL A 179 1.16 -4.42 2.35
C VAL A 179 0.05 -3.39 2.17
N ALA A 180 -0.57 -2.95 3.26
CA ALA A 180 -1.68 -2.01 3.22
C ALA A 180 -1.31 -0.64 2.63
N ILE A 181 -0.11 -0.11 2.94
CA ILE A 181 0.32 1.19 2.39
C ILE A 181 0.56 1.11 0.87
N ALA A 182 1.15 0.01 0.38
CA ALA A 182 1.32 -0.22 -1.05
C ALA A 182 -0.04 -0.35 -1.76
N LEU A 183 -0.97 -1.09 -1.16
CA LEU A 183 -2.33 -1.24 -1.67
C LEU A 183 -3.15 0.05 -1.58
N ALA A 184 -2.90 0.92 -0.61
CA ALA A 184 -3.53 2.24 -0.53
C ALA A 184 -3.15 3.13 -1.73
N VAL A 185 -1.89 3.06 -2.21
CA VAL A 185 -1.50 3.74 -3.46
C VAL A 185 -2.31 3.23 -4.64
N VAL A 186 -2.46 1.90 -4.77
CA VAL A 186 -3.29 1.31 -5.84
C VAL A 186 -4.75 1.76 -5.73
N GLY A 187 -5.32 1.72 -4.52
CA GLY A 187 -6.70 2.15 -4.28
C GLY A 187 -6.95 3.62 -4.62
N ALA A 188 -6.02 4.51 -4.27
CA ALA A 188 -6.10 5.94 -4.59
C ALA A 188 -6.10 6.15 -6.11
N VAL A 189 -5.18 5.52 -6.83
CA VAL A 189 -5.08 5.62 -8.30
C VAL A 189 -6.34 5.12 -8.99
N VAL A 190 -6.89 3.99 -8.53
CA VAL A 190 -8.14 3.44 -9.07
C VAL A 190 -9.31 4.40 -8.85
N GLY A 191 -9.39 5.01 -7.67
CA GLY A 191 -10.38 6.03 -7.39
C GLY A 191 -10.23 7.26 -8.27
N GLU A 192 -8.99 7.68 -8.53
CA GLU A 192 -8.67 8.81 -9.41
C GLU A 192 -8.98 8.52 -10.88
N PHE A 193 -8.89 7.27 -11.32
CA PHE A 193 -9.27 6.88 -12.69
C PHE A 193 -10.75 7.08 -12.99
N VAL A 194 -11.61 6.92 -12.01
CA VAL A 194 -13.06 6.95 -12.23
C VAL A 194 -13.65 8.33 -12.04
N ASN A 195 -13.18 9.05 -11.03
CA ASN A 195 -13.72 10.37 -10.69
C ASN A 195 -12.69 11.22 -9.96
N ALA A 196 -11.91 11.97 -10.73
CA ALA A 196 -10.99 12.95 -10.17
C ALA A 196 -10.80 14.12 -11.12
N ASP A 197 -10.51 15.28 -10.54
CA ASP A 197 -10.05 16.52 -11.18
C ASP A 197 -8.55 16.76 -10.91
N LYS A 198 -7.97 16.00 -10.00
CA LYS A 198 -6.58 16.10 -9.56
C LYS A 198 -6.07 14.74 -9.09
N GLY A 199 -4.77 14.55 -9.12
CA GLY A 199 -4.06 13.33 -8.75
C GLY A 199 -3.23 12.77 -9.90
N LEU A 200 -2.28 11.88 -9.57
CA LEU A 200 -1.42 11.24 -10.57
C LEU A 200 -2.20 10.26 -11.45
N GLY A 201 -3.20 9.57 -10.90
CA GLY A 201 -4.10 8.72 -11.68
C GLY A 201 -4.92 9.54 -12.69
N TYR A 202 -5.46 10.68 -12.28
CA TYR A 202 -6.11 11.61 -13.18
C TYR A 202 -5.16 12.07 -14.32
N MET A 203 -3.90 12.38 -13.97
CA MET A 203 -2.89 12.75 -14.99
C MET A 203 -2.62 11.64 -15.98
N ILE A 204 -2.55 10.38 -15.52
CA ILE A 204 -2.35 9.23 -16.41
C ILE A 204 -3.48 9.14 -17.44
N ILE A 205 -4.75 9.18 -17.00
CA ILE A 205 -5.91 9.08 -17.90
C ILE A 205 -5.95 10.25 -18.88
N THR A 206 -5.80 11.46 -18.37
CA THR A 206 -5.87 12.66 -19.23
C THR A 206 -4.70 12.71 -20.22
N ALA A 207 -3.49 12.40 -19.78
CA ALA A 207 -2.33 12.37 -20.65
C ALA A 207 -2.46 11.31 -21.74
N THR A 208 -2.96 10.12 -21.42
CA THR A 208 -3.19 9.06 -22.41
C THR A 208 -4.30 9.42 -23.41
N ALA A 209 -5.38 10.04 -22.94
CA ALA A 209 -6.46 10.52 -23.82
C ALA A 209 -6.00 11.54 -24.87
N PHE A 210 -4.97 12.34 -24.55
CA PHE A 210 -4.36 13.33 -25.45
C PHE A 210 -3.05 12.87 -26.10
N PHE A 211 -2.74 11.57 -26.05
CA PHE A 211 -1.48 11.00 -26.60
C PHE A 211 -0.20 11.61 -26.03
N LYS A 212 -0.26 12.21 -24.82
CA LYS A 212 0.90 12.71 -24.06
C LYS A 212 1.50 11.59 -23.22
N THR A 213 1.82 10.48 -23.84
CA THR A 213 2.31 9.27 -23.18
C THR A 213 3.52 9.49 -22.27
N PRO A 214 4.51 10.36 -22.61
CA PRO A 214 5.62 10.66 -21.69
C PRO A 214 5.15 11.15 -20.32
N VAL A 215 4.13 12.01 -20.27
CA VAL A 215 3.56 12.52 -19.02
C VAL A 215 2.85 11.42 -18.23
N ALA A 216 2.17 10.51 -18.91
CA ALA A 216 1.54 9.34 -18.27
C ALA A 216 2.60 8.43 -17.62
N PHE A 217 3.70 8.12 -18.32
CA PHE A 217 4.82 7.35 -17.78
C PHE A 217 5.52 8.09 -16.62
N GLY A 218 5.73 9.40 -16.73
CA GLY A 218 6.26 10.22 -15.64
C GLY A 218 5.39 10.14 -14.38
N SER A 219 4.07 10.23 -14.54
CA SER A 219 3.13 10.07 -13.43
C SER A 219 3.18 8.67 -12.81
N LEU A 220 3.33 7.62 -13.64
CA LEU A 220 3.49 6.24 -13.18
C LEU A 220 4.79 6.04 -12.38
N ILE A 221 5.89 6.63 -12.85
CA ILE A 221 7.18 6.60 -12.12
C ILE A 221 7.04 7.30 -10.77
N LEU A 222 6.39 8.47 -10.71
CA LEU A 222 6.17 9.17 -9.44
C LEU A 222 5.28 8.37 -8.48
N LEU A 223 4.26 7.66 -8.97
CA LEU A 223 3.46 6.73 -8.16
C LEU A 223 4.31 5.59 -7.60
N SER A 224 5.21 5.03 -8.40
CA SER A 224 6.12 3.98 -7.96
C SER A 224 7.08 4.48 -6.88
N ILE A 225 7.66 5.66 -7.07
CA ILE A 225 8.52 6.31 -6.07
C ILE A 225 7.73 6.58 -4.79
N MET A 226 6.52 7.13 -4.89
CA MET A 226 5.65 7.37 -3.75
C MET A 226 5.38 6.06 -2.97
N GLY A 227 5.04 4.98 -3.65
CA GLY A 227 4.80 3.68 -3.03
C GLY A 227 6.02 3.16 -2.28
N VAL A 228 7.21 3.23 -2.90
CA VAL A 228 8.48 2.82 -2.28
C VAL A 228 8.80 3.70 -1.07
N VAL A 229 8.67 5.01 -1.18
CA VAL A 229 8.96 5.94 -0.08
C VAL A 229 8.03 5.68 1.11
N LEU A 230 6.72 5.54 0.86
CA LEU A 230 5.75 5.27 1.92
C LEU A 230 5.98 3.91 2.59
N PHE A 231 6.31 2.88 1.80
CA PHE A 231 6.72 1.57 2.32
C PHE A 231 7.94 1.69 3.23
N GLN A 232 8.97 2.40 2.79
CA GLN A 232 10.20 2.60 3.58
C GLN A 232 9.93 3.39 4.86
N ILE A 233 9.02 4.35 4.85
CA ILE A 233 8.60 5.06 6.06
C ILE A 233 8.03 4.07 7.08
N VAL A 234 7.17 3.14 6.68
CA VAL A 234 6.62 2.10 7.56
C VAL A 234 7.75 1.20 8.11
N VAL A 235 8.71 0.81 7.27
CA VAL A 235 9.88 0.01 7.70
C VAL A 235 10.73 0.76 8.72
N ILE A 236 10.98 2.05 8.49
CA ILE A 236 11.77 2.90 9.40
C ILE A 236 11.06 3.06 10.75
N ILE A 237 9.74 3.29 10.74
CA ILE A 237 8.94 3.37 11.96
C ILE A 237 9.04 2.06 12.75
N GLU A 238 8.93 0.90 12.08
CA GLU A 238 9.08 -0.40 12.73
C GLU A 238 10.46 -0.55 13.38
N ARG A 239 11.53 -0.24 12.65
CA ARG A 239 12.92 -0.36 13.16
C ARG A 239 13.20 0.54 14.36
N ILE A 240 12.65 1.76 14.37
CA ILE A 240 12.89 2.74 15.44
C ILE A 240 12.09 2.38 16.69
N PHE A 241 10.79 2.09 16.55
CA PHE A 241 9.89 1.90 17.69
C PHE A 241 9.81 0.44 18.16
N PHE A 242 10.08 -0.53 17.28
CA PHE A 242 9.93 -1.96 17.54
C PHE A 242 11.12 -2.77 17.00
N PRO A 243 12.36 -2.51 17.49
CA PRO A 243 13.57 -3.12 16.94
C PRO A 243 13.57 -4.66 17.04
N TRP A 244 12.89 -5.23 18.05
CA TRP A 244 12.73 -6.69 18.19
C TRP A 244 11.86 -7.32 17.06
N SER A 245 10.92 -6.56 16.49
CA SER A 245 10.10 -6.99 15.37
C SER A 245 10.93 -7.09 14.08
N ALA A 246 11.74 -6.08 13.81
CA ALA A 246 12.57 -5.99 12.62
C ALA A 246 13.64 -7.11 12.57
N ALA A 247 14.25 -7.45 13.69
CA ALA A 247 15.27 -8.49 13.78
C ALA A 247 14.76 -9.89 13.42
N ASN A 248 13.51 -10.22 13.74
CA ASN A 248 12.90 -11.51 13.43
C ASN A 248 12.61 -11.70 11.93
N GLN A 249 12.48 -10.64 11.15
CA GLN A 249 12.22 -10.71 9.70
C GLN A 249 13.51 -10.94 8.90
N GLU A 250 14.66 -10.46 9.36
CA GLU A 250 15.95 -10.65 8.69
C GLU A 250 16.46 -12.11 8.80
N THR A 251 16.13 -12.83 9.85
CA THR A 251 16.52 -14.25 10.05
C THR A 251 15.72 -15.24 9.21
N THR A 252 14.62 -14.83 8.60
CA THR A 252 13.73 -15.74 7.81
C THR A 252 14.07 -15.72 6.31
N ILE A 253 14.94 -14.81 5.84
CA ILE A 253 15.28 -14.60 4.42
C ILE A 253 16.76 -14.95 4.11
N GLY A 254 17.52 -15.40 5.12
CA GLY A 254 18.94 -15.80 5.02
C GLY A 254 19.17 -17.29 4.75
#